data_a01a7b6074defef722f97f71162dfbc2
#
_entry.id   a01a7b6074defef722f97f71162dfbc2
#
_cell.length_a   1.000
_cell.length_b   1.000
_cell.length_c   1.000
_cell.angle_alpha   90.00
_cell.angle_beta   90.00
_cell.angle_gamma   90.00
#
_symmetry.space_group_name_H-M   'P 1'
#
loop_
_entity.id
_entity.type
_entity.pdbx_description
1 polymer ?
#
loop_
_entity_poly.entity_id
_entity_poly.type
_entity_poly.pdbx_seq_one_letter_code
_entity_poly.pdbx_strand_id
1 'polypeptide(L)'
;MNLKHTQGDWYARDGQIYPTDTGKTLALIPYYDKDNEEHEANARLIANAPWLLMALQEAVDHSVIYDTPPALIELFQFAINKATQP
;
A
#
# COMPACT_ATOMS: atom_id res chain seq x y z
N MET A 1 13.24 -6.32 -7.41
CA MET A 1 12.18 -7.13 -6.79
C MET A 1 11.04 -7.32 -7.79
N ASN A 2 10.57 -8.54 -7.95
CA ASN A 2 9.48 -8.84 -8.89
C ASN A 2 8.14 -8.74 -8.16
N LEU A 3 7.48 -7.59 -8.30
CA LEU A 3 6.21 -7.30 -7.64
C LEU A 3 5.06 -7.86 -8.46
N LYS A 4 4.21 -8.64 -7.82
CA LYS A 4 3.11 -9.35 -8.48
C LYS A 4 1.77 -8.66 -8.37
N HIS A 5 1.63 -7.66 -7.50
CA HIS A 5 0.39 -6.92 -7.37
C HIS A 5 0.16 -6.00 -8.57
N THR A 6 -1.07 -5.54 -8.73
CA THR A 6 -1.42 -4.59 -9.79
C THR A 6 -0.57 -3.33 -9.64
N GLN A 7 0.20 -3.00 -10.68
CA GLN A 7 1.11 -1.86 -10.67
C GLN A 7 0.39 -0.55 -10.92
N GLY A 8 1.05 0.56 -10.58
CA GLY A 8 0.52 1.90 -10.78
C GLY A 8 -0.25 2.39 -9.56
N ASP A 9 -0.86 3.55 -9.70
CA ASP A 9 -1.63 4.17 -8.63
C ASP A 9 -3.00 3.53 -8.49
N TRP A 10 -3.48 3.48 -7.28
CA TRP A 10 -4.85 3.07 -6.98
C TRP A 10 -5.61 4.25 -6.41
N TYR A 11 -6.92 4.27 -6.59
CA TYR A 11 -7.76 5.29 -5.98
C TYR A 11 -9.01 4.65 -5.38
N ALA A 12 -9.59 5.34 -4.39
CA ALA A 12 -10.80 4.90 -3.73
C ALA A 12 -11.97 5.78 -4.15
N ARG A 13 -13.12 5.15 -4.41
CA ARG A 13 -14.35 5.86 -4.72
C ARG A 13 -15.53 5.01 -4.27
N ASP A 14 -16.39 5.58 -3.43
CA ASP A 14 -17.61 4.93 -2.96
C ASP A 14 -17.36 3.53 -2.41
N GLY A 15 -16.29 3.38 -1.61
CA GLY A 15 -15.93 2.11 -0.98
C GLY A 15 -15.32 1.07 -1.89
N GLN A 16 -14.99 1.44 -3.12
CA GLN A 16 -14.29 0.56 -4.05
C GLN A 16 -12.91 1.09 -4.36
N ILE A 17 -11.98 0.17 -4.60
CA ILE A 17 -10.58 0.50 -4.91
C ILE A 17 -10.32 0.12 -6.36
N TYR A 18 -9.81 1.06 -7.13
CA TYR A 18 -9.54 0.89 -8.57
C TYR A 18 -8.08 1.20 -8.89
N PRO A 19 -7.45 0.43 -9.79
CA PRO A 19 -6.22 0.91 -10.41
C PRO A 19 -6.58 1.98 -11.42
N THR A 20 -5.74 3.01 -11.53
CA THR A 20 -6.03 4.14 -12.41
C THR A 20 -6.03 3.76 -13.89
N ASP A 21 -5.26 2.74 -14.26
CA ASP A 21 -5.08 2.36 -15.67
C ASP A 21 -6.25 1.61 -16.27
N THR A 22 -6.90 0.73 -15.50
CA THR A 22 -7.89 -0.19 -16.07
C THR A 22 -9.32 0.13 -15.66
N GLY A 23 -9.51 0.84 -14.55
CA GLY A 23 -10.85 1.14 -14.02
C GLY A 23 -11.62 -0.06 -13.50
N LYS A 24 -11.02 -1.25 -13.45
CA LYS A 24 -11.68 -2.44 -12.93
C LYS A 24 -11.52 -2.51 -11.42
N THR A 25 -12.60 -2.79 -10.70
CA THR A 25 -12.56 -2.87 -9.25
C THR A 25 -11.54 -3.90 -8.77
N LEU A 26 -10.61 -3.45 -7.94
CA LEU A 26 -9.58 -4.28 -7.32
C LEU A 26 -10.06 -4.87 -6.00
N ALA A 27 -10.78 -4.08 -5.24
CA ALA A 27 -11.27 -4.44 -3.92
C ALA A 27 -12.47 -3.59 -3.58
N LEU A 28 -13.26 -4.03 -2.60
CA LEU A 28 -14.35 -3.22 -2.10
C LEU A 28 -14.47 -3.38 -0.58
N ILE A 29 -14.99 -2.33 0.05
CA ILE A 29 -15.26 -2.34 1.49
C ILE A 29 -16.64 -2.93 1.69
N PRO A 30 -16.80 -4.08 2.37
CA PRO A 30 -18.10 -4.67 2.61
C PRO A 30 -18.98 -3.74 3.44
N TYR A 31 -20.25 -3.66 3.10
CA TYR A 31 -21.23 -2.86 3.83
C TYR A 31 -20.81 -1.38 3.94
N TYR A 32 -20.18 -0.86 2.89
CA TYR A 32 -19.68 0.49 2.86
C TYR A 32 -20.77 1.51 3.14
N ASP A 33 -20.45 2.45 4.04
CA ASP A 33 -21.30 3.59 4.38
C ASP A 33 -20.46 4.87 4.23
N LYS A 34 -20.86 5.74 3.31
CA LYS A 34 -20.14 6.99 3.02
C LYS A 34 -20.05 7.94 4.23
N ASP A 35 -20.98 7.81 5.18
CA ASP A 35 -21.01 8.64 6.38
C ASP A 35 -20.21 8.03 7.53
N ASN A 36 -19.63 6.84 7.34
CA ASN A 36 -18.79 6.17 8.34
C ASN A 36 -17.34 6.53 8.10
N GLU A 37 -16.76 7.29 9.03
CA GLU A 37 -15.36 7.74 8.93
C GLU A 37 -14.36 6.59 8.88
N GLU A 38 -14.64 5.50 9.58
CA GLU A 38 -13.77 4.32 9.58
C GLU A 38 -13.73 3.67 8.20
N HIS A 39 -14.90 3.54 7.53
CA HIS A 39 -14.97 2.99 6.17
C HIS A 39 -14.17 3.83 5.20
N GLU A 40 -14.31 5.14 5.27
CA GLU A 40 -13.55 6.06 4.41
C GLU A 40 -12.06 5.99 4.68
N ALA A 41 -11.67 5.92 5.96
CA ALA A 41 -10.25 5.81 6.33
C ALA A 41 -9.65 4.50 5.83
N ASN A 42 -10.38 3.40 5.94
CA ASN A 42 -9.93 2.10 5.44
C ASN A 42 -9.74 2.14 3.93
N ALA A 43 -10.69 2.74 3.21
CA ALA A 43 -10.58 2.85 1.75
C ALA A 43 -9.36 3.67 1.34
N ARG A 44 -9.09 4.79 2.02
CA ARG A 44 -7.92 5.62 1.73
C ARG A 44 -6.61 4.87 2.01
N LEU A 45 -6.55 4.14 3.11
CA LEU A 45 -5.34 3.37 3.44
C LEU A 45 -5.07 2.31 2.38
N ILE A 46 -6.10 1.58 1.96
CA ILE A 46 -5.96 0.55 0.92
C ILE A 46 -5.52 1.19 -0.40
N ALA A 47 -6.16 2.30 -0.79
CA ALA A 47 -5.84 2.96 -2.05
C ALA A 47 -4.40 3.50 -2.08
N ASN A 48 -3.82 3.81 -0.92
CA ASN A 48 -2.47 4.33 -0.83
C ASN A 48 -1.42 3.25 -0.56
N ALA A 49 -1.81 1.98 -0.52
CA ALA A 49 -0.88 0.89 -0.27
C ALA A 49 0.28 0.84 -1.26
N PRO A 50 0.08 1.05 -2.59
CA PRO A 50 1.22 1.06 -3.52
C PRO A 50 2.24 2.13 -3.19
N TRP A 51 1.79 3.33 -2.80
CA TRP A 51 2.69 4.42 -2.42
C TRP A 51 3.45 4.11 -1.13
N LEU A 52 2.76 3.50 -0.15
CA LEU A 52 3.40 3.11 1.11
C LEU A 52 4.48 2.06 0.87
N LEU A 53 4.20 1.09 0.00
CA LEU A 53 5.17 0.06 -0.36
C LEU A 53 6.37 0.67 -1.06
N MET A 54 6.13 1.56 -2.02
CA MET A 54 7.21 2.23 -2.75
C MET A 54 8.09 3.06 -1.81
N ALA A 55 7.47 3.84 -0.92
CA ALA A 55 8.20 4.65 0.05
C ALA A 55 9.06 3.79 0.96
N LEU A 56 8.55 2.64 1.38
CA LEU A 56 9.27 1.72 2.25
C LEU A 56 10.45 1.09 1.53
N GLN A 57 10.26 0.70 0.26
CA GLN A 57 11.35 0.15 -0.56
C GLN A 57 12.45 1.19 -0.76
N GLU A 58 12.10 2.44 -1.01
CA GLU A 58 13.06 3.53 -1.12
C GLU A 58 13.83 3.73 0.18
N ALA A 59 13.13 3.64 1.31
CA ALA A 59 13.78 3.78 2.63
C ALA A 59 14.83 2.68 2.83
N VAL A 60 14.53 1.44 2.44
CA VAL A 60 15.48 0.34 2.55
C VAL A 60 16.65 0.52 1.60
N ASP A 61 16.38 0.92 0.35
CA ASP A 61 17.43 1.11 -0.66
C ASP A 61 18.44 2.18 -0.25
N HIS A 62 18.00 3.18 0.48
CA HIS A 62 18.85 4.28 0.94
C HIS A 62 19.41 4.08 2.35
N SER A 63 19.07 2.98 3.02
CA SER A 63 19.46 2.75 4.42
C SER A 63 20.98 2.69 4.63
N VAL A 64 21.69 2.14 3.66
CA VAL A 64 23.15 2.04 3.74
C VAL A 64 23.81 3.43 3.67
N ILE A 65 23.21 4.34 2.89
CA ILE A 65 23.75 5.68 2.69
C ILE A 65 23.52 6.55 3.94
N TYR A 66 22.40 6.39 4.59
CA TYR A 66 21.97 7.26 5.68
C TYR A 66 22.15 6.66 7.08
N ASP A 67 22.90 5.55 7.18
CA ASP A 67 23.24 4.92 8.47
C ASP A 67 22.01 4.63 9.33
N THR A 68 20.98 4.04 8.70
CA THR A 68 19.73 3.71 9.36
C THR A 68 19.95 2.60 10.41
N PRO A 69 19.41 2.75 11.63
CA PRO A 69 19.55 1.71 12.65
C PRO A 69 19.06 0.34 12.16
N PRO A 70 19.81 -0.75 12.46
CA PRO A 70 19.45 -2.08 11.98
C PRO A 70 18.05 -2.53 12.36
N ALA A 71 17.55 -2.16 13.54
CA ALA A 71 16.22 -2.52 13.98
C ALA A 71 15.13 -1.95 13.07
N LEU A 72 15.34 -0.73 12.54
CA LEU A 72 14.41 -0.11 11.59
C LEU A 72 14.47 -0.81 10.24
N ILE A 73 15.67 -1.20 9.79
CA ILE A 73 15.81 -1.93 8.53
C ILE A 73 15.07 -3.25 8.60
N GLU A 74 15.18 -3.97 9.71
CA GLU A 74 14.46 -5.23 9.91
C GLU A 74 12.94 -5.04 9.86
N LEU A 75 12.45 -3.98 10.49
CA LEU A 75 11.03 -3.65 10.47
C LEU A 75 10.56 -3.35 9.05
N PHE A 76 11.33 -2.56 8.30
CA PHE A 76 11.00 -2.23 6.91
C PHE A 76 10.94 -3.49 6.05
N GLN A 77 11.95 -4.37 6.18
CA GLN A 77 11.98 -5.63 5.44
C GLN A 77 10.82 -6.54 5.80
N PHE A 78 10.47 -6.61 7.08
CA PHE A 78 9.31 -7.40 7.53
C PHE A 78 8.04 -6.90 6.85
N ALA A 79 7.82 -5.58 6.85
CA ALA A 79 6.63 -5.00 6.25
C ALA A 79 6.56 -5.25 4.74
N ILE A 80 7.69 -5.09 4.05
CA ILE A 80 7.76 -5.36 2.60
C ILE A 80 7.45 -6.82 2.31
N ASN A 81 8.04 -7.73 3.07
CA ASN A 81 7.84 -9.17 2.87
C ASN A 81 6.39 -9.57 3.12
N LYS A 82 5.77 -9.02 4.16
CA LYS A 82 4.35 -9.29 4.44
C LYS A 82 3.44 -8.79 3.33
N ALA A 83 3.81 -7.70 2.67
CA ALA A 83 2.99 -7.10 1.61
C ALA A 83 3.22 -7.75 0.23
N THR A 84 4.36 -8.40 0.00
CA THR A 84 4.75 -8.86 -1.34
C THR A 84 4.91 -10.37 -1.48
N GLN A 85 4.93 -11.13 -0.39
CA GLN A 85 5.15 -12.57 -0.42
C GLN A 85 3.94 -13.32 0.14
N PRO A 86 3.63 -14.49 -0.42
CA PRO A 86 2.51 -15.30 0.07
C PRO A 86 2.70 -15.84 1.47
#